data_be56d05e711ae1e7ffa6f941416df07a
#
_entry.id   be56d05e711ae1e7ffa6f941416df07a
#
_cell.length_a   1.000
_cell.length_b   1.000
_cell.length_c   1.000
_cell.angle_alpha   90.00
_cell.angle_beta   90.00
_cell.angle_gamma   90.00
#
_symmetry.space_group_name_H-M   'P 1'
#
loop_
_entity.id
_entity.type
_entity.pdbx_description
1 polymer ?
#
loop_
_entity_poly.entity_id
_entity_poly.type
_entity_poly.pdbx_seq_one_letter_code
_entity_poly.pdbx_strand_id
1 'polypeptide(L)'
;MTLIIIQVMRSSLYTTVDENLKTLSQDPYSLVAIAYRDQRQSNTKGDDNDHEMMIPDHDKSEPKGDVTSNTTVVLLNKKYENLTTGNGFLNFKTVTFGRKLLNKVSQLQITNSYGKKESYRAYMAELSLSDDESDSDIKYAVVMTNISQLEQTSEEHESQIALIMICFWGISLFASLFLARLSVKPLLESMQKQKAFVENASHELRTPLAVLQNRLETLFRKPEATIMESSENIASSLDEVRNMKLLTTNLLNIARRDDGLKPEMEDIEPSFFDQTFSNFEIIAEENDKLFRGDNQVDKVICSDKTLLKQLMTILYDNALKYTDEDGEIQFEVQLKDKNLLLSVLDNGPGIRDEDKKRIFDRFYRVDKARTRQIGGFGLGLSLAKQIVEAFKGTIQVKDNKPKGTIFEVKLSIKTESRKKNRS
;
A
#
# COMPACT_ATOMS: atom_id res chain seq x y z
N MET A 1 18.70 11.24 -12.02
CA MET A 1 17.66 11.41 -13.05
C MET A 1 17.30 12.88 -13.26
N THR A 2 16.98 13.65 -12.24
CA THR A 2 16.62 15.08 -12.32
C THR A 2 17.70 15.93 -13.05
N LEU A 3 18.97 15.74 -12.67
CA LEU A 3 20.09 16.45 -13.32
C LEU A 3 20.22 16.12 -14.80
N ILE A 4 19.93 14.89 -15.20
CA ILE A 4 19.97 14.48 -16.61
C ILE A 4 18.85 15.16 -17.40
N ILE A 5 17.63 15.24 -16.84
CA ILE A 5 16.48 15.90 -17.48
C ILE A 5 16.79 17.38 -17.69
N ILE A 6 17.30 18.07 -16.67
CA ILE A 6 17.69 19.48 -16.75
C ILE A 6 18.78 19.68 -17.83
N GLN A 7 19.80 18.81 -17.83
CA GLN A 7 20.88 18.89 -18.81
C GLN A 7 20.41 18.64 -20.24
N VAL A 8 19.52 17.67 -20.44
CA VAL A 8 18.93 17.38 -21.76
C VAL A 8 18.06 18.55 -22.24
N MET A 9 17.25 19.11 -21.37
CA MET A 9 16.40 20.25 -21.69
C MET A 9 17.24 21.48 -22.09
N ARG A 10 18.27 21.82 -21.30
CA ARG A 10 19.20 22.92 -21.58
C ARG A 10 19.96 22.70 -22.90
N SER A 11 20.43 21.49 -23.15
CA SER A 11 21.12 21.12 -24.40
C SER A 11 20.19 21.26 -25.60
N SER A 12 18.95 20.81 -25.52
CA SER A 12 17.97 20.87 -26.59
C SER A 12 17.60 22.33 -26.97
N LEU A 13 17.42 23.21 -25.98
CA LEU A 13 17.10 24.61 -26.20
C LEU A 13 18.20 25.33 -26.99
N TYR A 14 19.47 25.11 -26.65
CA TYR A 14 20.59 25.73 -27.38
C TYR A 14 20.82 25.16 -28.77
N THR A 15 20.54 23.87 -28.98
CA THR A 15 20.72 23.25 -30.31
C THR A 15 19.88 23.92 -31.35
N THR A 16 18.63 24.22 -31.07
CA THR A 16 17.73 24.91 -32.03
C THR A 16 18.22 26.32 -32.38
N VAL A 17 18.68 27.09 -31.39
CA VAL A 17 19.24 28.43 -31.62
C VAL A 17 20.52 28.35 -32.44
N ASP A 18 21.40 27.39 -32.13
CA ASP A 18 22.67 27.19 -32.81
C ASP A 18 22.49 26.76 -34.28
N GLU A 19 21.49 25.92 -34.56
CA GLU A 19 21.15 25.53 -35.94
C GLU A 19 20.59 26.71 -36.75
N ASN A 20 19.71 27.51 -36.15
CA ASN A 20 19.18 28.72 -36.79
C ASN A 20 20.29 29.72 -37.11
N LEU A 21 21.22 29.99 -36.20
CA LEU A 21 22.36 30.86 -36.41
C LEU A 21 23.24 30.39 -37.59
N LYS A 22 23.51 29.09 -37.69
CA LYS A 22 24.27 28.51 -38.81
C LYS A 22 23.53 28.61 -40.13
N THR A 23 22.21 28.34 -40.13
CA THR A 23 21.39 28.40 -41.34
C THR A 23 21.31 29.83 -41.88
N LEU A 24 21.06 30.81 -41.00
CA LEU A 24 21.06 32.23 -41.39
C LEU A 24 22.44 32.70 -41.93
N SER A 25 23.53 32.16 -41.41
CA SER A 25 24.87 32.52 -41.80
C SER A 25 25.30 31.99 -43.19
N GLN A 26 24.53 31.08 -43.79
CA GLN A 26 24.81 30.51 -45.12
C GLN A 26 24.43 31.43 -46.28
N ASP A 27 23.64 32.47 -46.03
CA ASP A 27 23.23 33.43 -47.07
C ASP A 27 23.84 34.82 -46.82
N PRO A 28 24.97 35.14 -47.47
CA PRO A 28 25.66 36.42 -47.29
C PRO A 28 24.82 37.65 -47.61
N TYR A 29 23.97 37.57 -48.65
CA TYR A 29 23.14 38.70 -49.07
C TYR A 29 22.03 39.01 -48.07
N SER A 30 21.37 37.98 -47.52
CA SER A 30 20.39 38.14 -46.45
C SER A 30 21.01 38.76 -45.19
N LEU A 31 22.24 38.39 -44.83
CA LEU A 31 22.92 38.96 -43.68
C LEU A 31 23.16 40.47 -43.82
N VAL A 32 23.65 40.90 -44.99
CA VAL A 32 23.87 42.31 -45.28
C VAL A 32 22.53 43.06 -45.26
N ALA A 33 21.49 42.53 -45.88
CA ALA A 33 20.15 43.14 -45.88
C ALA A 33 19.58 43.32 -44.48
N ILE A 34 19.73 42.31 -43.60
CA ILE A 34 19.29 42.36 -42.21
C ILE A 34 20.06 43.44 -41.44
N ALA A 35 21.38 43.49 -41.59
CA ALA A 35 22.22 44.46 -40.89
C ALA A 35 21.84 45.92 -41.27
N TYR A 36 21.58 46.20 -42.55
CA TYR A 36 21.14 47.53 -42.98
C TYR A 36 19.70 47.85 -42.63
N ARG A 37 18.79 46.85 -42.58
CA ARG A 37 17.42 47.04 -42.07
C ARG A 37 17.43 47.46 -40.60
N ASP A 38 18.23 46.81 -39.77
CA ASP A 38 18.35 47.14 -38.35
C ASP A 38 18.93 48.54 -38.14
N GLN A 39 19.83 48.97 -39.02
CA GLN A 39 20.39 50.32 -38.99
C GLN A 39 19.37 51.42 -39.38
N ARG A 40 18.50 51.14 -40.36
CA ARG A 40 17.40 52.08 -40.75
C ARG A 40 16.37 52.24 -39.61
N GLN A 41 15.98 51.19 -38.95
CA GLN A 41 15.04 51.29 -37.84
C GLN A 41 15.59 52.10 -36.64
N SER A 42 16.89 52.18 -36.46
CA SER A 42 17.52 52.97 -35.42
C SER A 42 17.60 54.45 -35.75
N ASN A 43 17.64 54.84 -37.04
CA ASN A 43 17.81 56.23 -37.47
C ASN A 43 16.51 57.00 -37.74
N THR A 44 15.32 56.35 -37.72
CA THR A 44 14.03 57.02 -37.95
C THR A 44 13.56 57.90 -36.78
N LYS A 45 14.41 58.25 -35.83
CA LYS A 45 14.13 59.21 -34.74
C LYS A 45 14.95 60.51 -34.84
N GLY A 46 15.51 60.85 -35.95
CA GLY A 46 16.22 62.15 -36.12
C GLY A 46 16.80 62.35 -37.51
N ASP A 47 16.31 63.36 -38.17
CA ASP A 47 16.80 64.05 -39.39
C ASP A 47 16.55 63.37 -40.73
N ASP A 48 15.68 64.09 -41.48
CA ASP A 48 15.52 64.00 -42.94
C ASP A 48 16.79 64.49 -43.67
N ASN A 49 17.67 63.57 -44.05
CA ASN A 49 18.61 63.76 -45.11
C ASN A 49 18.80 62.44 -45.85
N ASP A 50 18.04 62.32 -46.94
CA ASP A 50 18.10 61.24 -47.92
C ASP A 50 19.46 61.20 -48.63
N HIS A 51 20.34 60.27 -48.24
CA HIS A 51 21.30 59.68 -49.15
C HIS A 51 20.83 58.25 -49.44
N GLU A 52 20.13 58.13 -50.60
CA GLU A 52 19.81 56.88 -51.28
C GLU A 52 21.10 56.12 -51.58
N MET A 53 21.44 55.18 -50.66
CA MET A 53 22.42 54.19 -51.00
C MET A 53 21.68 53.03 -51.67
N MET A 54 21.91 52.86 -52.99
CA MET A 54 21.32 51.84 -53.84
C MET A 54 21.59 50.46 -53.24
N ILE A 55 20.53 49.77 -52.85
CA ILE A 55 20.55 48.35 -52.69
C ILE A 55 20.47 47.71 -54.06
N PRO A 56 21.36 46.75 -54.39
CA PRO A 56 21.24 45.98 -55.62
C PRO A 56 19.91 45.25 -55.68
N ASP A 57 19.18 45.47 -56.76
CA ASP A 57 17.89 44.84 -57.05
C ASP A 57 18.14 43.40 -57.50
N HIS A 58 18.47 42.54 -56.60
CA HIS A 58 18.55 41.10 -56.82
C HIS A 58 17.50 40.39 -56.00
N ASP A 59 16.53 39.87 -56.69
CA ASP A 59 15.57 38.81 -56.40
C ASP A 59 15.07 38.73 -54.99
N LYS A 60 13.77 38.98 -54.81
CA LYS A 60 13.00 38.86 -53.53
C LYS A 60 12.89 37.44 -53.09
N SER A 61 13.99 36.77 -52.81
CA SER A 61 13.98 35.54 -52.05
C SER A 61 13.91 35.88 -50.56
N GLU A 62 12.82 35.51 -49.89
CA GLU A 62 12.72 35.57 -48.43
C GLU A 62 13.93 34.87 -47.78
N PRO A 63 14.51 35.42 -46.72
CA PRO A 63 15.67 34.84 -46.07
C PRO A 63 15.35 33.41 -45.65
N LYS A 64 16.23 32.46 -46.01
CA LYS A 64 16.12 31.02 -45.72
C LYS A 64 16.26 30.67 -44.23
N GLY A 65 15.80 31.52 -43.34
CA GLY A 65 15.84 31.29 -41.90
C GLY A 65 14.82 32.16 -41.18
N ASP A 66 14.36 31.68 -40.04
CA ASP A 66 13.41 32.40 -39.20
C ASP A 66 14.15 33.60 -38.55
N VAL A 67 14.06 34.78 -39.18
CA VAL A 67 14.60 36.02 -38.61
C VAL A 67 13.66 36.45 -37.50
N THR A 68 13.92 35.96 -36.29
CA THR A 68 13.18 36.39 -35.10
C THR A 68 13.55 37.86 -34.78
N SER A 69 12.63 38.58 -34.15
CA SER A 69 12.85 39.97 -33.69
C SER A 69 14.04 40.14 -32.71
N ASN A 70 14.59 39.03 -32.24
CA ASN A 70 15.69 38.95 -31.27
C ASN A 70 17.06 38.67 -31.92
N THR A 71 17.13 38.62 -33.24
CA THR A 71 18.38 38.36 -33.99
C THR A 71 18.97 39.67 -34.51
N THR A 72 20.24 39.89 -34.24
CA THR A 72 21.00 41.08 -34.67
C THR A 72 22.22 40.63 -35.49
N VAL A 73 22.47 41.32 -36.58
CA VAL A 73 23.63 41.08 -37.45
C VAL A 73 24.60 42.24 -37.38
N VAL A 74 25.87 41.93 -37.13
CA VAL A 74 26.98 42.90 -37.08
C VAL A 74 27.96 42.59 -38.21
N LEU A 75 28.27 43.59 -39.02
CA LEU A 75 29.24 43.49 -40.11
C LEU A 75 30.60 43.97 -39.61
N LEU A 76 31.66 43.20 -39.95
CA LEU A 76 33.03 43.50 -39.50
C LEU A 76 33.96 43.60 -40.70
N ASN A 77 34.99 44.47 -40.58
CA ASN A 77 36.08 44.57 -41.53
C ASN A 77 37.15 43.45 -41.34
N LYS A 78 38.20 43.48 -42.20
CA LYS A 78 39.33 42.55 -42.13
C LYS A 78 40.07 42.57 -40.77
N LYS A 79 39.93 43.65 -39.99
CA LYS A 79 40.54 43.82 -38.66
C LYS A 79 39.63 43.46 -37.53
N TYR A 80 38.41 42.90 -37.82
CA TYR A 80 37.33 42.61 -36.86
C TYR A 80 36.73 43.84 -36.19
N GLU A 81 36.87 45.02 -36.84
CA GLU A 81 36.23 46.26 -36.36
C GLU A 81 34.79 46.32 -36.87
N ASN A 82 33.90 46.78 -36.04
CA ASN A 82 32.49 46.87 -36.34
C ASN A 82 32.21 48.03 -37.34
N LEU A 83 31.61 47.68 -38.48
CA LEU A 83 31.21 48.62 -39.53
C LEU A 83 29.75 49.10 -39.41
N THR A 84 28.92 48.31 -38.72
CA THR A 84 27.53 48.69 -38.46
C THR A 84 27.48 49.62 -37.24
N THR A 85 27.00 50.86 -37.43
CA THR A 85 26.59 51.69 -36.33
C THR A 85 25.44 51.00 -35.65
N GLY A 86 25.74 50.23 -34.58
CA GLY A 86 24.78 49.32 -33.96
C GLY A 86 23.48 49.98 -33.57
N ASN A 87 22.43 49.17 -33.46
CA ASN A 87 21.17 49.55 -32.81
C ASN A 87 21.52 50.23 -31.48
N GLY A 88 21.08 51.49 -31.28
CA GLY A 88 21.42 52.28 -30.08
C GLY A 88 21.16 51.59 -28.71
N PHE A 89 20.66 50.38 -28.73
CA PHE A 89 20.41 49.52 -27.56
C PHE A 89 21.60 48.64 -27.16
N LEU A 90 22.55 48.34 -28.05
CA LEU A 90 23.68 47.45 -27.74
C LEU A 90 25.01 48.22 -27.69
N ASN A 91 25.71 48.13 -26.60
CA ASN A 91 27.03 48.75 -26.47
C ASN A 91 28.12 47.79 -26.94
N PHE A 92 28.39 47.77 -28.25
CA PHE A 92 29.43 46.94 -28.86
C PHE A 92 30.86 47.34 -28.49
N LYS A 93 31.07 48.49 -27.85
CA LYS A 93 32.42 48.91 -27.40
C LYS A 93 33.04 47.98 -26.37
N THR A 94 32.21 47.18 -25.72
CA THR A 94 32.66 46.22 -24.69
C THR A 94 32.91 44.81 -25.25
N VAL A 95 32.58 44.57 -26.54
CA VAL A 95 32.70 43.24 -27.15
C VAL A 95 33.85 43.26 -28.13
N THR A 96 34.82 42.39 -27.94
CA THR A 96 35.96 42.18 -28.86
C THR A 96 35.63 41.01 -29.76
N PHE A 97 35.32 41.27 -31.00
CA PHE A 97 35.16 40.26 -32.02
C PHE A 97 36.55 39.78 -32.46
N GLY A 98 36.73 38.48 -32.68
CA GLY A 98 38.02 37.95 -33.09
C GLY A 98 37.93 36.56 -33.72
N ARG A 99 39.04 36.07 -34.24
CA ARG A 99 39.13 34.81 -34.99
C ARG A 99 38.59 33.59 -34.22
N LYS A 100 38.48 33.66 -32.89
CA LYS A 100 37.92 32.56 -32.03
C LYS A 100 36.44 32.31 -32.27
N LEU A 101 35.69 33.31 -32.82
CA LEU A 101 34.25 33.21 -33.13
C LEU A 101 33.99 32.67 -34.53
N LEU A 102 35.02 32.61 -35.40
CA LEU A 102 34.86 32.20 -36.78
C LEU A 102 34.43 30.75 -36.89
N ASN A 103 33.34 30.50 -37.61
CA ASN A 103 32.75 29.19 -37.87
C ASN A 103 32.40 28.39 -36.59
N LYS A 104 32.24 29.07 -35.44
CA LYS A 104 31.89 28.44 -34.17
C LYS A 104 30.84 29.24 -33.43
N VAL A 105 29.79 28.54 -32.96
CA VAL A 105 28.82 29.18 -32.07
C VAL A 105 29.45 29.37 -30.67
N SER A 106 29.33 30.60 -30.18
CA SER A 106 29.84 30.97 -28.86
C SER A 106 28.84 31.81 -28.09
N GLN A 107 28.88 31.72 -26.78
CA GLN A 107 28.06 32.56 -25.91
C GLN A 107 28.80 33.85 -25.61
N LEU A 108 28.13 35.00 -25.77
CA LEU A 108 28.65 36.33 -25.47
C LEU A 108 27.74 36.99 -24.43
N GLN A 109 28.36 37.75 -23.53
CA GLN A 109 27.63 38.64 -22.64
C GLN A 109 27.85 40.06 -23.08
N ILE A 110 26.78 40.75 -23.43
CA ILE A 110 26.80 42.12 -23.91
C ILE A 110 26.04 43.01 -22.94
N THR A 111 26.62 44.12 -22.55
CA THR A 111 25.92 45.09 -21.69
C THR A 111 25.14 46.05 -22.60
N ASN A 112 23.82 46.11 -22.41
CA ASN A 112 22.97 47.02 -23.14
C ASN A 112 23.18 48.48 -22.68
N SER A 113 22.58 49.44 -23.39
CA SER A 113 22.69 50.88 -23.10
C SER A 113 22.12 51.29 -21.73
N TYR A 114 21.30 50.44 -21.12
CA TYR A 114 20.76 50.62 -19.77
C TYR A 114 21.62 49.95 -18.67
N GLY A 115 22.80 49.45 -18.99
CA GLY A 115 23.70 48.77 -18.06
C GLY A 115 23.33 47.34 -17.67
N LYS A 116 22.30 46.77 -18.32
CA LYS A 116 21.88 45.38 -18.07
C LYS A 116 22.74 44.43 -18.93
N LYS A 117 23.30 43.37 -18.30
CA LYS A 117 23.97 42.30 -19.01
C LYS A 117 22.97 41.37 -19.65
N GLU A 118 23.15 41.13 -20.92
CA GLU A 118 22.32 40.22 -21.72
C GLU A 118 23.17 39.14 -22.33
N SER A 119 22.64 37.93 -22.40
CA SER A 119 23.31 36.75 -22.98
C SER A 119 22.92 36.57 -24.42
N TYR A 120 23.90 36.38 -25.27
CA TYR A 120 23.73 36.16 -26.71
C TYR A 120 24.43 34.88 -27.13
N ARG A 121 23.81 34.15 -28.05
CA ARG A 121 24.47 33.11 -28.86
C ARG A 121 24.90 33.79 -30.17
N ALA A 122 26.16 33.67 -30.52
CA ALA A 122 26.75 34.33 -31.67
C ALA A 122 27.50 33.35 -32.58
N TYR A 123 27.37 33.52 -33.84
CA TYR A 123 28.10 32.79 -34.87
C TYR A 123 28.70 33.79 -35.87
N MET A 124 29.99 33.63 -36.17
CA MET A 124 30.70 34.49 -37.14
C MET A 124 30.97 33.72 -38.44
N ALA A 125 30.51 34.24 -39.56
CA ALA A 125 30.79 33.71 -40.88
C ALA A 125 31.69 34.68 -41.70
N GLU A 126 32.52 34.15 -42.59
CA GLU A 126 33.24 34.90 -43.59
C GLU A 126 32.30 35.16 -44.79
N LEU A 127 32.18 36.40 -45.20
CA LEU A 127 31.36 36.78 -46.33
C LEU A 127 32.20 36.75 -47.63
N SER A 128 31.71 35.98 -48.60
CA SER A 128 32.25 35.99 -49.99
C SER A 128 31.27 36.75 -50.84
N LEU A 129 31.48 38.06 -50.96
CA LEU A 129 30.73 38.94 -51.90
C LEU A 129 31.43 38.93 -53.28
N SER A 130 30.65 39.00 -54.39
CA SER A 130 31.18 38.96 -55.73
C SER A 130 32.04 40.22 -56.06
N ASP A 131 33.04 40.05 -56.90
CA ASP A 131 34.12 41.05 -57.22
C ASP A 131 33.63 42.40 -57.71
N ASP A 132 32.37 42.57 -58.12
CA ASP A 132 31.82 43.83 -58.62
C ASP A 132 31.48 44.86 -57.49
N GLU A 133 31.51 44.44 -56.24
CA GLU A 133 31.30 45.30 -55.06
C GLU A 133 32.57 45.46 -54.18
N SER A 134 33.73 45.44 -54.83
CA SER A 134 35.05 45.40 -54.16
C SER A 134 35.43 46.68 -53.38
N ASP A 135 34.56 47.67 -53.25
CA ASP A 135 34.77 48.85 -52.40
C ASP A 135 34.20 48.71 -50.95
N SER A 136 33.56 47.63 -50.65
CA SER A 136 33.06 47.38 -49.27
C SER A 136 34.14 46.72 -48.46
N ASP A 137 34.60 47.38 -47.41
CA ASP A 137 35.59 46.86 -46.42
C ASP A 137 35.02 45.70 -45.53
N ILE A 138 33.84 45.14 -45.92
CA ILE A 138 33.10 44.10 -45.20
C ILE A 138 33.74 42.75 -45.52
N LYS A 139 34.16 42.03 -44.45
CA LYS A 139 34.77 40.70 -44.57
C LYS A 139 34.06 39.61 -43.77
N TYR A 140 33.46 39.95 -42.65
CA TYR A 140 32.79 39.02 -41.77
C TYR A 140 31.42 39.52 -41.32
N ALA A 141 30.49 38.60 -41.07
CA ALA A 141 29.24 38.90 -40.40
C ALA A 141 29.11 38.09 -39.11
N VAL A 142 28.67 38.72 -38.08
CA VAL A 142 28.35 38.08 -36.80
C VAL A 142 26.84 38.10 -36.62
N VAL A 143 26.22 36.93 -36.63
CA VAL A 143 24.81 36.74 -36.31
C VAL A 143 24.66 36.42 -34.83
N MET A 144 23.84 37.18 -34.13
CA MET A 144 23.65 37.03 -32.69
C MET A 144 22.18 36.98 -32.37
N THR A 145 21.79 36.03 -31.50
CA THR A 145 20.42 35.95 -30.96
C THR A 145 20.45 36.13 -29.45
N ASN A 146 19.57 37.00 -28.95
CA ASN A 146 19.43 37.22 -27.52
C ASN A 146 18.74 36.00 -26.88
N ILE A 147 19.43 35.39 -25.93
CA ILE A 147 18.95 34.21 -25.19
C ILE A 147 18.64 34.51 -23.72
N SER A 148 18.71 35.78 -23.29
CA SER A 148 18.52 36.15 -21.87
C SER A 148 17.15 35.76 -21.35
N GLN A 149 16.09 35.94 -22.15
CA GLN A 149 14.74 35.55 -21.79
C GLN A 149 14.61 34.01 -21.72
N LEU A 150 15.26 33.32 -22.66
CA LEU A 150 15.27 31.85 -22.68
C LEU A 150 16.00 31.26 -21.47
N GLU A 151 17.14 31.86 -21.08
CA GLU A 151 17.88 31.47 -19.88
C GLU A 151 17.06 31.72 -18.63
N GLN A 152 16.44 32.88 -18.46
CA GLN A 152 15.62 33.22 -17.33
C GLN A 152 14.43 32.24 -17.19
N THR A 153 13.70 31.99 -18.26
CA THR A 153 12.57 31.04 -18.25
C THR A 153 13.04 29.62 -17.93
N SER A 154 14.22 29.22 -18.44
CA SER A 154 14.81 27.91 -18.13
C SER A 154 15.15 27.76 -16.65
N GLU A 155 15.76 28.77 -16.02
CA GLU A 155 16.10 28.77 -14.59
C GLU A 155 14.86 28.71 -13.69
N GLU A 156 13.79 29.42 -14.07
CA GLU A 156 12.50 29.33 -13.37
C GLU A 156 11.90 27.93 -13.44
N HIS A 157 11.90 27.32 -14.63
CA HIS A 157 11.42 25.94 -14.80
C HIS A 157 12.29 24.92 -14.08
N GLU A 158 13.62 25.09 -14.07
CA GLU A 158 14.53 24.21 -13.32
C GLU A 158 14.21 24.18 -11.84
N SER A 159 13.93 25.35 -11.24
CA SER A 159 13.57 25.45 -9.82
C SER A 159 12.21 24.80 -9.52
N GLN A 160 11.22 24.99 -10.40
CA GLN A 160 9.91 24.35 -10.28
C GLN A 160 10.02 22.83 -10.40
N ILE A 161 10.76 22.32 -11.38
CA ILE A 161 11.00 20.88 -11.55
C ILE A 161 11.68 20.30 -10.32
N ALA A 162 12.69 20.98 -9.77
CA ALA A 162 13.39 20.55 -8.55
C ALA A 162 12.43 20.45 -7.35
N LEU A 163 11.57 21.47 -7.17
CA LEU A 163 10.56 21.48 -6.10
C LEU A 163 9.58 20.30 -6.23
N ILE A 164 9.02 20.10 -7.42
CA ILE A 164 8.07 19.01 -7.71
C ILE A 164 8.73 17.65 -7.41
N MET A 165 9.99 17.48 -7.82
CA MET A 165 10.72 16.24 -7.58
C MET A 165 10.98 15.99 -6.08
N ILE A 166 11.32 17.02 -5.32
CA ILE A 166 11.49 16.91 -3.86
C ILE A 166 10.17 16.51 -3.19
N CYS A 167 9.06 17.16 -3.57
CA CYS A 167 7.73 16.82 -3.07
C CYS A 167 7.35 15.36 -3.42
N PHE A 168 7.59 14.94 -4.66
CA PHE A 168 7.33 13.56 -5.10
C PHE A 168 8.13 12.53 -4.29
N TRP A 169 9.43 12.78 -4.06
CA TRP A 169 10.26 11.92 -3.22
C TRP A 169 9.79 11.87 -1.77
N GLY A 170 9.39 13.00 -1.22
CA GLY A 170 8.81 13.08 0.13
C GLY A 170 7.53 12.25 0.26
N ILE A 171 6.60 12.42 -0.68
CA ILE A 171 5.34 11.65 -0.72
C ILE A 171 5.62 10.15 -0.91
N SER A 172 6.52 9.79 -1.83
CA SER A 172 6.89 8.40 -2.11
C SER A 172 7.51 7.71 -0.89
N LEU A 173 8.41 8.40 -0.17
CA LEU A 173 9.01 7.89 1.06
C LEU A 173 7.97 7.69 2.15
N PHE A 174 7.09 8.68 2.36
CA PHE A 174 6.00 8.58 3.34
C PHE A 174 5.05 7.42 3.01
N ALA A 175 4.61 7.31 1.74
CA ALA A 175 3.75 6.22 1.29
C ALA A 175 4.41 4.85 1.48
N SER A 176 5.71 4.73 1.17
CA SER A 176 6.48 3.49 1.37
C SER A 176 6.55 3.07 2.83
N LEU A 177 6.85 4.00 3.74
CA LEU A 177 6.90 3.74 5.18
C LEU A 177 5.52 3.40 5.74
N PHE A 178 4.47 4.08 5.27
CA PHE A 178 3.09 3.80 5.67
C PHE A 178 2.65 2.41 5.23
N LEU A 179 2.86 2.05 3.95
CA LEU A 179 2.56 0.73 3.41
C LEU A 179 3.36 -0.38 4.11
N ALA A 180 4.64 -0.14 4.36
CA ALA A 180 5.48 -1.10 5.08
C ALA A 180 4.92 -1.39 6.49
N ARG A 181 4.53 -0.36 7.25
CA ARG A 181 3.92 -0.54 8.56
C ARG A 181 2.59 -1.27 8.48
N LEU A 182 1.75 -0.94 7.50
CA LEU A 182 0.43 -1.56 7.32
C LEU A 182 0.54 -3.04 6.96
N SER A 183 1.54 -3.43 6.16
CA SER A 183 1.72 -4.81 5.70
C SER A 183 2.53 -5.67 6.67
N VAL A 184 3.59 -5.13 7.28
CA VAL A 184 4.51 -5.92 8.11
C VAL A 184 3.93 -6.17 9.51
N LYS A 185 3.24 -5.20 10.09
CA LYS A 185 2.68 -5.35 11.45
C LYS A 185 1.74 -6.55 11.59
N PRO A 186 0.71 -6.75 10.76
CA PRO A 186 -0.18 -7.90 10.86
C PRO A 186 0.54 -9.23 10.60
N LEU A 187 1.55 -9.24 9.73
CA LEU A 187 2.37 -10.43 9.48
C LEU A 187 3.16 -10.84 10.74
N LEU A 188 3.82 -9.89 11.39
CA LEU A 188 4.56 -10.14 12.63
C LEU A 188 3.62 -10.62 13.76
N GLU A 189 2.45 -10.00 13.90
CA GLU A 189 1.44 -10.43 14.89
C GLU A 189 0.95 -11.87 14.60
N SER A 190 0.73 -12.21 13.33
CA SER A 190 0.37 -13.58 12.93
C SER A 190 1.48 -14.58 13.23
N MET A 191 2.73 -14.26 12.91
CA MET A 191 3.89 -15.11 13.22
C MET A 191 4.07 -15.30 14.73
N GLN A 192 3.90 -14.25 15.54
CA GLN A 192 3.98 -14.35 17.01
C GLN A 192 2.87 -15.25 17.57
N LYS A 193 1.63 -15.11 17.05
CA LYS A 193 0.51 -16.00 17.43
C LYS A 193 0.78 -17.45 17.06
N GLN A 194 1.35 -17.70 15.87
CA GLN A 194 1.71 -19.05 15.44
C GLN A 194 2.84 -19.63 16.29
N LYS A 195 3.88 -18.85 16.62
CA LYS A 195 4.95 -19.29 17.53
C LYS A 195 4.41 -19.63 18.90
N ALA A 196 3.61 -18.76 19.50
CA ALA A 196 2.98 -18.99 20.79
C ALA A 196 2.06 -20.23 20.78
N PHE A 197 1.36 -20.49 19.67
CA PHE A 197 0.55 -21.69 19.49
C PHE A 197 1.40 -22.97 19.54
N VAL A 198 2.53 -23.02 18.84
CA VAL A 198 3.43 -24.18 18.84
C VAL A 198 4.06 -24.40 20.22
N GLU A 199 4.51 -23.34 20.88
CA GLU A 199 5.08 -23.41 22.24
C GLU A 199 4.06 -23.93 23.24
N ASN A 200 2.85 -23.36 23.26
CA ASN A 200 1.78 -23.80 24.16
C ASN A 200 1.34 -25.24 23.88
N ALA A 201 1.17 -25.62 22.60
CA ALA A 201 0.84 -26.99 22.22
C ALA A 201 1.89 -27.99 22.72
N SER A 202 3.17 -27.64 22.59
CA SER A 202 4.29 -28.46 23.05
C SER A 202 4.27 -28.62 24.59
N HIS A 203 3.95 -27.57 25.33
CA HIS A 203 3.82 -27.62 26.80
C HIS A 203 2.61 -28.43 27.24
N GLU A 204 1.46 -28.25 26.58
CA GLU A 204 0.23 -28.99 26.92
C GLU A 204 0.29 -30.48 26.54
N LEU A 205 1.16 -30.88 25.60
CA LEU A 205 1.45 -32.29 25.30
C LEU A 205 2.48 -32.91 26.25
N ARG A 206 3.49 -32.15 26.68
CA ARG A 206 4.57 -32.68 27.55
C ARG A 206 4.07 -33.11 28.90
N THR A 207 3.16 -32.36 29.51
CA THR A 207 2.63 -32.62 30.83
C THR A 207 1.90 -33.97 30.92
N PRO A 208 0.87 -34.27 30.09
CA PRO A 208 0.18 -35.56 30.10
C PRO A 208 1.13 -36.72 29.75
N LEU A 209 2.08 -36.50 28.83
CA LEU A 209 3.04 -37.54 28.49
C LEU A 209 3.93 -37.90 29.69
N ALA A 210 4.40 -36.92 30.47
CA ALA A 210 5.18 -37.17 31.68
C ALA A 210 4.35 -37.89 32.77
N VAL A 211 3.07 -37.54 32.93
CA VAL A 211 2.16 -38.21 33.85
C VAL A 211 1.95 -39.65 33.44
N LEU A 212 1.68 -39.91 32.15
CA LEU A 212 1.52 -41.26 31.62
C LEU A 212 2.79 -42.09 31.80
N GLN A 213 3.96 -41.54 31.48
CA GLN A 213 5.24 -42.22 31.70
C GLN A 213 5.43 -42.61 33.17
N ASN A 214 5.24 -41.69 34.09
CA ASN A 214 5.38 -41.96 35.53
C ASN A 214 4.44 -43.06 36.03
N ARG A 215 3.18 -43.06 35.53
CA ARG A 215 2.21 -44.13 35.90
C ARG A 215 2.63 -45.48 35.35
N LEU A 216 3.09 -45.54 34.10
CA LEU A 216 3.62 -46.80 33.53
C LEU A 216 4.87 -47.27 34.26
N GLU A 217 5.80 -46.38 34.60
CA GLU A 217 6.97 -46.73 35.41
C GLU A 217 6.59 -47.29 36.81
N THR A 218 5.51 -46.72 37.39
CA THR A 218 4.98 -47.21 38.68
C THR A 218 4.43 -48.64 38.57
N LEU A 219 3.77 -48.98 37.45
CA LEU A 219 3.32 -50.34 37.18
C LEU A 219 4.49 -51.32 37.02
N PHE A 220 5.55 -50.91 36.32
CA PHE A 220 6.77 -51.73 36.16
C PHE A 220 7.50 -51.98 37.49
N ARG A 221 7.41 -51.07 38.46
CA ARG A 221 8.05 -51.25 39.80
C ARG A 221 7.35 -52.25 40.69
N LYS A 222 6.10 -52.65 40.33
CA LYS A 222 5.30 -53.62 41.10
C LYS A 222 4.87 -54.80 40.23
N PRO A 223 5.81 -55.64 39.75
CA PRO A 223 5.51 -56.72 38.78
C PRO A 223 4.57 -57.77 39.27
N GLU A 224 4.50 -57.99 40.65
CA GLU A 224 3.64 -58.98 41.31
C GLU A 224 2.22 -58.44 41.59
N ALA A 225 1.97 -57.13 41.32
CA ALA A 225 0.66 -56.55 41.57
C ALA A 225 -0.37 -57.08 40.54
N THR A 226 -1.55 -57.44 41.08
CA THR A 226 -2.66 -57.86 40.18
C THR A 226 -3.21 -56.68 39.34
N ILE A 227 -3.92 -57.01 38.25
CA ILE A 227 -4.63 -56.02 37.48
C ILE A 227 -5.63 -55.23 38.34
N MET A 228 -6.27 -55.87 39.30
CA MET A 228 -7.22 -55.22 40.18
C MET A 228 -6.54 -54.18 41.06
N GLU A 229 -5.39 -54.50 41.66
CA GLU A 229 -4.58 -53.53 42.43
C GLU A 229 -4.02 -52.39 41.61
N SER A 230 -3.85 -52.62 40.32
CA SER A 230 -3.32 -51.64 39.39
C SER A 230 -4.42 -50.90 38.62
N SER A 231 -5.70 -51.23 38.85
CA SER A 231 -6.86 -50.75 38.09
C SER A 231 -6.97 -49.23 38.03
N GLU A 232 -6.73 -48.53 39.15
CA GLU A 232 -6.76 -47.08 39.21
C GLU A 232 -5.67 -46.42 38.34
N ASN A 233 -4.45 -46.97 38.37
CA ASN A 233 -3.36 -46.44 37.53
C ASN A 233 -3.63 -46.71 36.05
N ILE A 234 -4.22 -47.86 35.71
CA ILE A 234 -4.58 -48.22 34.32
C ILE A 234 -5.71 -47.32 33.83
N ALA A 235 -6.80 -47.18 34.61
CA ALA A 235 -7.93 -46.32 34.27
C ALA A 235 -7.48 -44.86 34.04
N SER A 236 -6.73 -44.32 34.97
CA SER A 236 -6.21 -42.96 34.87
C SER A 236 -5.21 -42.78 33.70
N SER A 237 -4.44 -43.81 33.33
CA SER A 237 -3.59 -43.79 32.15
C SER A 237 -4.42 -43.76 30.85
N LEU A 238 -5.52 -44.51 30.81
CA LEU A 238 -6.46 -44.50 29.68
C LEU A 238 -7.14 -43.13 29.56
N ASP A 239 -7.50 -42.49 30.64
CA ASP A 239 -8.09 -41.15 30.62
C ASP A 239 -7.10 -40.10 30.09
N GLU A 240 -5.82 -40.22 30.46
CA GLU A 240 -4.78 -39.34 29.94
C GLU A 240 -4.56 -39.52 28.43
N VAL A 241 -4.61 -40.77 27.94
CA VAL A 241 -4.57 -41.05 26.49
C VAL A 241 -5.77 -40.45 25.76
N ARG A 242 -6.98 -40.55 26.35
CA ARG A 242 -8.20 -39.92 25.80
C ARG A 242 -8.06 -38.40 25.73
N ASN A 243 -7.54 -37.78 26.79
CA ASN A 243 -7.27 -36.34 26.84
C ASN A 243 -6.25 -35.92 25.79
N MET A 244 -5.17 -36.66 25.60
CA MET A 244 -4.18 -36.41 24.56
C MET A 244 -4.78 -36.55 23.17
N LYS A 245 -5.62 -37.53 22.91
CA LYS A 245 -6.34 -37.70 21.64
C LYS A 245 -7.25 -36.52 21.36
N LEU A 246 -7.98 -36.04 22.37
CA LEU A 246 -8.83 -34.84 22.22
C LEU A 246 -7.99 -33.59 21.93
N LEU A 247 -6.88 -33.41 22.65
CA LEU A 247 -5.96 -32.29 22.42
C LEU A 247 -5.41 -32.31 20.99
N THR A 248 -4.88 -33.45 20.53
CA THR A 248 -4.32 -33.57 19.18
C THR A 248 -5.37 -33.35 18.09
N THR A 249 -6.59 -33.85 18.28
CA THR A 249 -7.70 -33.61 17.36
C THR A 249 -8.05 -32.13 17.28
N ASN A 250 -8.12 -31.45 18.43
CA ASN A 250 -8.38 -30.00 18.45
C ASN A 250 -7.26 -29.19 17.82
N LEU A 251 -5.99 -29.57 18.05
CA LEU A 251 -4.83 -28.93 17.41
C LEU A 251 -4.86 -29.10 15.89
N LEU A 252 -5.17 -30.31 15.39
CA LEU A 252 -5.29 -30.58 13.97
C LEU A 252 -6.47 -29.81 13.34
N ASN A 253 -7.58 -29.74 14.05
CA ASN A 253 -8.73 -28.96 13.60
C ASN A 253 -8.40 -27.47 13.49
N ILE A 254 -7.65 -26.92 14.43
CA ILE A 254 -7.19 -25.53 14.40
C ILE A 254 -6.19 -25.31 13.28
N ALA A 255 -5.20 -26.22 13.08
CA ALA A 255 -4.17 -26.11 12.06
C ALA A 255 -4.72 -26.24 10.63
N ARG A 256 -5.67 -27.16 10.39
CA ARG A 256 -6.32 -27.32 9.07
C ARG A 256 -7.21 -26.15 8.67
N ARG A 257 -7.59 -25.30 9.64
CA ARG A 257 -8.59 -24.24 9.47
C ARG A 257 -7.99 -22.85 9.27
N ASP A 258 -6.67 -22.73 9.26
CA ASP A 258 -6.01 -21.45 8.91
C ASP A 258 -6.31 -21.03 7.44
N ASP A 259 -6.72 -21.97 6.56
CA ASP A 259 -7.23 -21.71 5.22
C ASP A 259 -8.73 -21.30 5.15
N GLY A 260 -9.39 -21.14 6.32
CA GLY A 260 -10.82 -20.83 6.45
C GLY A 260 -11.72 -22.07 6.40
N LEU A 261 -12.63 -22.17 7.41
CA LEU A 261 -13.70 -23.15 7.42
C LEU A 261 -14.67 -22.85 6.29
N LYS A 262 -14.95 -23.84 5.45
CA LYS A 262 -16.03 -23.77 4.45
C LYS A 262 -17.15 -24.68 4.95
N PRO A 263 -18.27 -24.14 5.50
CA PRO A 263 -19.39 -24.91 5.96
C PRO A 263 -20.01 -25.71 4.82
N GLU A 264 -20.25 -27.00 5.05
CA GLU A 264 -20.99 -27.88 4.16
C GLU A 264 -22.49 -27.76 4.50
N MET A 265 -23.21 -27.02 3.67
CA MET A 265 -24.59 -26.68 3.95
C MET A 265 -25.51 -27.84 3.63
N GLU A 266 -26.27 -28.30 4.62
CA GLU A 266 -27.32 -29.32 4.53
C GLU A 266 -28.60 -28.90 5.24
N ASP A 267 -29.70 -29.56 4.94
CA ASP A 267 -30.97 -29.31 5.59
C ASP A 267 -31.01 -29.96 6.98
N ILE A 268 -31.31 -29.15 7.98
CA ILE A 268 -31.35 -29.57 9.38
C ILE A 268 -32.80 -29.40 9.85
N GLU A 269 -33.40 -30.54 10.26
CA GLU A 269 -34.74 -30.58 10.86
C GLU A 269 -34.69 -30.03 12.30
N PRO A 270 -35.79 -29.42 12.80
CA PRO A 270 -35.88 -28.95 14.18
C PRO A 270 -35.57 -30.04 15.22
N SER A 271 -35.94 -31.29 14.95
CA SER A 271 -35.66 -32.46 15.83
C SER A 271 -34.16 -32.68 16.11
N PHE A 272 -33.27 -32.14 15.30
CA PHE A 272 -31.83 -32.16 15.56
C PHE A 272 -31.47 -31.50 16.91
N PHE A 273 -32.12 -30.37 17.20
CA PHE A 273 -31.88 -29.62 18.44
C PHE A 273 -32.42 -30.40 19.63
N ASP A 274 -33.62 -30.98 19.50
CA ASP A 274 -34.24 -31.78 20.56
C ASP A 274 -33.38 -33.02 20.90
N GLN A 275 -32.90 -33.74 19.89
CA GLN A 275 -31.97 -34.86 20.06
C GLN A 275 -30.65 -34.42 20.72
N THR A 276 -30.14 -33.25 20.37
CA THR A 276 -28.91 -32.73 20.95
C THR A 276 -29.13 -32.36 22.41
N PHE A 277 -30.25 -31.77 22.76
CA PHE A 277 -30.61 -31.40 24.12
C PHE A 277 -30.87 -32.63 24.99
N SER A 278 -31.53 -33.66 24.47
CA SER A 278 -31.68 -34.93 25.21
C SER A 278 -30.35 -35.57 25.57
N ASN A 279 -29.36 -35.51 24.70
CA ASN A 279 -28.00 -35.97 25.00
C ASN A 279 -27.32 -35.08 26.09
N PHE A 280 -27.53 -33.78 26.05
CA PHE A 280 -26.99 -32.87 27.06
C PHE A 280 -27.64 -33.06 28.41
N GLU A 281 -28.91 -33.37 28.46
CA GLU A 281 -29.66 -33.65 29.67
C GLU A 281 -29.09 -34.89 30.37
N ILE A 282 -28.89 -36.00 29.66
CA ILE A 282 -28.27 -37.22 30.18
C ILE A 282 -26.88 -36.93 30.78
N ILE A 283 -26.05 -36.17 30.07
CA ILE A 283 -24.69 -35.81 30.52
C ILE A 283 -24.76 -34.90 31.76
N ALA A 284 -25.72 -33.98 31.82
CA ALA A 284 -25.90 -33.12 32.97
C ALA A 284 -26.31 -33.91 34.21
N GLU A 285 -27.26 -34.85 34.09
CA GLU A 285 -27.69 -35.77 35.16
C GLU A 285 -26.51 -36.60 35.68
N GLU A 286 -25.67 -37.15 34.78
CA GLU A 286 -24.46 -37.91 35.17
C GLU A 286 -23.42 -37.06 35.96
N ASN A 287 -23.55 -35.72 35.88
CA ASN A 287 -22.67 -34.77 36.58
C ASN A 287 -23.40 -34.01 37.71
N ASP A 288 -24.53 -34.51 38.18
CA ASP A 288 -25.33 -33.91 39.26
C ASP A 288 -25.72 -32.44 38.97
N LYS A 289 -26.15 -32.14 37.72
CA LYS A 289 -26.53 -30.79 37.30
C LYS A 289 -27.90 -30.78 36.63
N LEU A 290 -28.57 -29.64 36.73
CA LEU A 290 -29.85 -29.42 36.06
C LEU A 290 -29.63 -28.83 34.66
N PHE A 291 -30.24 -29.47 33.66
CA PHE A 291 -30.23 -28.96 32.29
C PHE A 291 -31.65 -28.62 31.83
N ARG A 292 -31.79 -27.50 31.13
CA ARG A 292 -33.02 -27.10 30.46
C ARG A 292 -32.73 -26.72 29.00
N GLY A 293 -33.24 -27.50 28.05
CA GLY A 293 -33.18 -27.21 26.62
C GLY A 293 -34.47 -26.55 26.15
N ASP A 294 -34.39 -25.43 25.50
CA ASP A 294 -35.53 -24.76 24.87
C ASP A 294 -35.29 -24.58 23.34
N ASN A 295 -36.01 -25.40 22.57
CA ASN A 295 -35.96 -25.40 21.12
C ASN A 295 -37.15 -24.62 20.53
N GLN A 296 -36.90 -23.42 20.05
CA GLN A 296 -37.91 -22.55 19.39
C GLN A 296 -37.72 -22.52 17.86
N VAL A 297 -37.02 -23.49 17.29
CA VAL A 297 -36.86 -23.62 15.83
C VAL A 297 -38.03 -24.44 15.28
N ASP A 298 -38.88 -23.83 14.48
CA ASP A 298 -40.09 -24.41 13.93
C ASP A 298 -39.98 -24.81 12.45
N LYS A 299 -38.84 -24.59 11.82
CA LYS A 299 -38.60 -24.78 10.37
C LYS A 299 -37.28 -25.46 10.10
N VAL A 300 -37.20 -26.13 8.95
CA VAL A 300 -35.93 -26.63 8.41
C VAL A 300 -35.01 -25.47 8.13
N ILE A 301 -33.76 -25.57 8.56
CA ILE A 301 -32.71 -24.59 8.34
C ILE A 301 -31.61 -25.20 7.49
N CYS A 302 -30.99 -24.40 6.60
CA CYS A 302 -29.84 -24.85 5.84
C CYS A 302 -28.56 -24.38 6.53
N SER A 303 -27.80 -25.33 7.09
CA SER A 303 -26.57 -25.08 7.85
C SER A 303 -25.65 -26.32 7.81
N ASP A 304 -24.44 -26.20 8.34
CA ASP A 304 -23.55 -27.36 8.52
C ASP A 304 -23.85 -28.01 9.88
N LYS A 305 -24.44 -29.20 9.83
CA LYS A 305 -24.88 -29.98 10.99
C LYS A 305 -23.71 -30.36 11.92
N THR A 306 -22.58 -30.71 11.34
CA THR A 306 -21.38 -31.14 12.08
C THR A 306 -20.77 -29.96 12.83
N LEU A 307 -20.60 -28.83 12.17
CA LEU A 307 -20.07 -27.61 12.79
C LEU A 307 -21.04 -27.05 13.83
N LEU A 308 -22.35 -27.07 13.55
CA LEU A 308 -23.36 -26.63 14.49
C LEU A 308 -23.39 -27.48 15.74
N LYS A 309 -23.38 -28.81 15.60
CA LYS A 309 -23.29 -29.75 16.74
C LYS A 309 -22.02 -29.50 17.56
N GLN A 310 -20.88 -29.31 16.87
CA GLN A 310 -19.60 -29.05 17.55
C GLN A 310 -19.64 -27.74 18.34
N LEU A 311 -20.21 -26.67 17.76
CA LEU A 311 -20.37 -25.39 18.43
C LEU A 311 -21.24 -25.52 19.69
N MET A 312 -22.40 -26.18 19.55
CA MET A 312 -23.30 -26.43 20.69
C MET A 312 -22.62 -27.25 21.81
N THR A 313 -21.89 -28.30 21.43
CA THR A 313 -21.13 -29.14 22.39
C THR A 313 -20.05 -28.31 23.10
N ILE A 314 -19.27 -27.47 22.39
CA ILE A 314 -18.23 -26.64 23.02
C ILE A 314 -18.83 -25.67 24.04
N LEU A 315 -19.95 -25.05 23.73
CA LEU A 315 -20.60 -24.09 24.62
C LEU A 315 -21.20 -24.82 25.84
N TYR A 316 -21.85 -25.94 25.60
CA TYR A 316 -22.42 -26.79 26.66
C TYR A 316 -21.32 -27.35 27.59
N ASP A 317 -20.24 -27.95 27.07
CA ASP A 317 -19.12 -28.46 27.84
C ASP A 317 -18.48 -27.36 28.72
N ASN A 318 -18.42 -26.14 28.20
CA ASN A 318 -17.91 -25.00 28.94
C ASN A 318 -18.83 -24.68 30.12
N ALA A 319 -20.15 -24.61 29.91
CA ALA A 319 -21.13 -24.42 30.99
C ALA A 319 -21.06 -25.56 32.00
N LEU A 320 -21.02 -26.82 31.54
CA LEU A 320 -20.93 -27.99 32.39
C LEU A 320 -19.69 -27.97 33.31
N LYS A 321 -18.55 -27.56 32.78
CA LYS A 321 -17.28 -27.52 33.54
C LYS A 321 -17.22 -26.44 34.60
N TYR A 322 -17.84 -25.28 34.34
CA TYR A 322 -17.73 -24.14 35.26
C TYR A 322 -18.94 -23.93 36.14
N THR A 323 -19.98 -24.73 36.00
CA THR A 323 -21.12 -24.76 36.91
C THR A 323 -20.77 -25.70 38.06
N ASP A 324 -21.09 -25.28 39.30
CA ASP A 324 -20.87 -26.11 40.51
C ASP A 324 -21.89 -27.29 40.56
N GLU A 325 -21.74 -28.22 41.50
CA GLU A 325 -22.74 -29.28 41.79
C GLU A 325 -24.10 -28.65 42.10
N ASP A 326 -25.20 -29.30 41.72
CA ASP A 326 -26.56 -28.78 41.76
C ASP A 326 -26.80 -27.49 40.95
N GLY A 327 -25.88 -27.14 40.08
CA GLY A 327 -26.01 -25.96 39.25
C GLY A 327 -26.95 -26.13 38.05
N GLU A 328 -27.39 -25.02 37.51
CA GLU A 328 -28.36 -24.97 36.40
C GLU A 328 -27.71 -24.46 35.11
N ILE A 329 -27.96 -25.21 34.03
CA ILE A 329 -27.54 -24.86 32.67
C ILE A 329 -28.78 -24.77 31.79
N GLN A 330 -28.98 -23.65 31.12
CA GLN A 330 -30.07 -23.46 30.17
C GLN A 330 -29.51 -23.24 28.78
N PHE A 331 -30.06 -23.95 27.80
CA PHE A 331 -29.64 -23.79 26.39
C PHE A 331 -30.87 -23.48 25.55
N GLU A 332 -30.91 -22.28 24.99
CA GLU A 332 -31.99 -21.81 24.13
C GLU A 332 -31.53 -21.72 22.68
N VAL A 333 -32.37 -22.18 21.76
CA VAL A 333 -32.14 -22.05 20.31
C VAL A 333 -33.39 -21.47 19.68
N GLN A 334 -33.26 -20.34 18.99
CA GLN A 334 -34.37 -19.70 18.31
C GLN A 334 -33.99 -19.24 16.90
N LEU A 335 -34.97 -19.27 16.02
CA LEU A 335 -34.85 -18.72 14.67
C LEU A 335 -35.50 -17.34 14.62
N LYS A 336 -34.70 -16.29 14.42
CA LYS A 336 -35.21 -14.92 14.30
C LYS A 336 -34.74 -14.30 13.00
N ASP A 337 -35.67 -13.94 12.13
CA ASP A 337 -35.44 -13.47 10.78
C ASP A 337 -34.64 -14.49 9.97
N LYS A 338 -33.41 -14.17 9.61
CA LYS A 338 -32.47 -15.07 8.90
C LYS A 338 -31.28 -15.47 9.76
N ASN A 339 -31.45 -15.43 11.08
CA ASN A 339 -30.40 -15.74 12.02
C ASN A 339 -30.84 -16.85 12.97
N LEU A 340 -29.95 -17.80 13.18
CA LEU A 340 -30.06 -18.76 14.28
C LEU A 340 -29.37 -18.14 15.50
N LEU A 341 -30.12 -17.99 16.58
CA LEU A 341 -29.62 -17.50 17.86
C LEU A 341 -29.48 -18.69 18.81
N LEU A 342 -28.29 -18.82 19.40
CA LEU A 342 -27.98 -19.81 20.41
C LEU A 342 -27.61 -19.06 21.69
N SER A 343 -28.25 -19.40 22.81
CA SER A 343 -27.95 -18.83 24.12
C SER A 343 -27.69 -19.93 25.10
N VAL A 344 -26.52 -19.93 25.75
CA VAL A 344 -26.18 -20.85 26.82
C VAL A 344 -25.99 -20.05 28.10
N LEU A 345 -26.80 -20.35 29.09
CA LEU A 345 -26.80 -19.65 30.37
C LEU A 345 -26.33 -20.67 31.45
N ASP A 346 -25.42 -20.26 32.31
CA ASP A 346 -24.99 -20.97 33.46
C ASP A 346 -25.11 -20.10 34.74
N ASN A 347 -25.16 -20.74 35.89
CA ASN A 347 -25.13 -20.08 37.20
C ASN A 347 -23.76 -20.23 37.91
N GLY A 348 -22.71 -20.46 37.15
CA GLY A 348 -21.34 -20.62 37.62
C GLY A 348 -20.71 -19.34 38.20
N PRO A 349 -19.37 -19.30 38.36
CA PRO A 349 -18.66 -18.16 38.96
C PRO A 349 -18.71 -16.84 38.15
N GLY A 350 -19.10 -16.92 36.86
CA GLY A 350 -19.03 -15.77 35.95
C GLY A 350 -17.61 -15.51 35.43
N ILE A 351 -17.49 -14.50 34.58
CA ILE A 351 -16.23 -14.13 33.91
C ILE A 351 -15.97 -12.65 34.14
N ARG A 352 -14.77 -12.29 34.63
CA ARG A 352 -14.38 -10.89 34.85
C ARG A 352 -14.34 -10.12 33.52
N ASP A 353 -14.68 -8.84 33.53
CA ASP A 353 -14.74 -8.01 32.30
C ASP A 353 -13.43 -7.97 31.52
N GLU A 354 -12.29 -7.99 32.22
CA GLU A 354 -10.95 -8.02 31.63
C GLU A 354 -10.68 -9.31 30.84
N ASP A 355 -11.32 -10.41 31.22
CA ASP A 355 -11.14 -11.74 30.63
C ASP A 355 -12.11 -12.01 29.48
N LYS A 356 -13.28 -11.34 29.43
CA LYS A 356 -14.36 -11.60 28.46
C LYS A 356 -13.90 -11.53 26.98
N LYS A 357 -12.93 -10.70 26.68
CA LYS A 357 -12.36 -10.62 25.31
C LYS A 357 -11.31 -11.70 25.08
N ARG A 358 -10.60 -12.11 26.12
CA ARG A 358 -9.45 -13.01 26.03
C ARG A 358 -9.82 -14.49 26.09
N ILE A 359 -10.99 -14.84 26.62
CA ILE A 359 -11.45 -16.24 26.70
C ILE A 359 -11.56 -16.91 25.32
N PHE A 360 -11.62 -16.14 24.24
CA PHE A 360 -11.62 -16.64 22.87
C PHE A 360 -10.21 -16.77 22.25
N ASP A 361 -9.16 -16.39 23.00
CA ASP A 361 -7.78 -16.58 22.56
C ASP A 361 -7.37 -18.04 22.76
N ARG A 362 -6.55 -18.58 21.85
CA ARG A 362 -6.05 -19.96 21.93
C ARG A 362 -5.22 -20.15 23.21
N PHE A 363 -5.47 -21.25 23.97
CA PHE A 363 -4.81 -21.59 25.23
C PHE A 363 -5.05 -20.60 26.38
N TYR A 364 -5.94 -19.64 26.22
CA TYR A 364 -6.27 -18.72 27.31
C TYR A 364 -7.15 -19.39 28.36
N ARG A 365 -6.83 -19.15 29.63
CA ARG A 365 -7.53 -19.70 30.80
C ARG A 365 -7.52 -18.64 31.89
N VAL A 366 -8.67 -18.38 32.51
CA VAL A 366 -8.84 -17.37 33.58
C VAL A 366 -8.07 -17.79 34.83
N ASP A 367 -8.12 -19.09 35.18
CA ASP A 367 -7.40 -19.65 36.32
C ASP A 367 -6.70 -20.96 35.92
N LYS A 368 -5.36 -20.89 35.82
CA LYS A 368 -4.53 -22.02 35.41
C LYS A 368 -4.51 -23.17 36.45
N ALA A 369 -4.67 -22.86 37.74
CA ALA A 369 -4.59 -23.84 38.79
C ALA A 369 -5.89 -24.66 38.92
N ARG A 370 -7.03 -23.99 39.01
CA ARG A 370 -8.36 -24.60 39.11
C ARG A 370 -8.72 -25.41 37.86
N THR A 371 -8.35 -24.91 36.69
CA THR A 371 -8.73 -25.53 35.40
C THR A 371 -7.89 -26.79 35.09
N ARG A 372 -6.73 -27.02 35.75
CA ARG A 372 -6.00 -28.30 35.60
C ARG A 372 -6.75 -29.46 36.23
N GLN A 373 -7.47 -29.21 37.31
CA GLN A 373 -8.31 -30.22 37.97
C GLN A 373 -9.58 -30.53 37.18
N ILE A 374 -10.16 -29.55 36.53
CA ILE A 374 -11.42 -29.65 35.77
C ILE A 374 -11.22 -30.15 34.34
N GLY A 375 -9.97 -30.18 33.82
CA GLY A 375 -9.61 -30.65 32.47
C GLY A 375 -10.06 -29.70 31.35
N GLY A 376 -9.11 -29.12 30.65
CA GLY A 376 -9.40 -28.28 29.50
C GLY A 376 -8.15 -27.56 29.02
N PHE A 377 -7.93 -27.54 27.71
CA PHE A 377 -6.70 -27.00 27.09
C PHE A 377 -6.84 -25.53 26.65
N GLY A 378 -7.97 -24.85 26.94
CA GLY A 378 -8.22 -23.48 26.48
C GLY A 378 -8.37 -23.34 24.96
N LEU A 379 -8.75 -24.42 24.28
CA LEU A 379 -8.93 -24.44 22.83
C LEU A 379 -10.40 -24.39 22.38
N GLY A 380 -11.34 -24.79 23.25
CA GLY A 380 -12.76 -24.90 22.89
C GLY A 380 -13.38 -23.59 22.46
N LEU A 381 -13.32 -22.54 23.28
CA LEU A 381 -13.93 -21.23 22.94
C LEU A 381 -13.26 -20.57 21.74
N SER A 382 -11.95 -20.76 21.53
CA SER A 382 -11.28 -20.28 20.32
C SER A 382 -11.79 -21.01 19.07
N LEU A 383 -12.10 -22.30 19.16
CA LEU A 383 -12.72 -23.07 18.11
C LEU A 383 -14.18 -22.66 17.88
N ALA A 384 -14.96 -22.44 18.93
CA ALA A 384 -16.31 -21.90 18.82
C ALA A 384 -16.34 -20.57 18.06
N LYS A 385 -15.41 -19.67 18.38
CA LYS A 385 -15.27 -18.39 17.66
C LYS A 385 -14.97 -18.61 16.17
N GLN A 386 -14.06 -19.50 15.83
CA GLN A 386 -13.74 -19.83 14.41
C GLN A 386 -14.96 -20.39 13.65
N ILE A 387 -15.73 -21.29 14.30
CA ILE A 387 -16.96 -21.82 13.71
C ILE A 387 -17.96 -20.69 13.46
N VAL A 388 -18.16 -19.81 14.43
CA VAL A 388 -19.07 -18.67 14.31
C VAL A 388 -18.63 -17.71 13.20
N GLU A 389 -17.34 -17.44 13.07
CA GLU A 389 -16.76 -16.62 12.00
C GLU A 389 -16.98 -17.26 10.61
N ALA A 390 -16.88 -18.58 10.50
CA ALA A 390 -17.16 -19.31 9.25
C ALA A 390 -18.61 -19.15 8.77
N PHE A 391 -19.55 -19.06 9.72
CA PHE A 391 -20.95 -18.74 9.45
C PHE A 391 -21.21 -17.23 9.30
N LYS A 392 -20.17 -16.38 9.31
CA LYS A 392 -20.30 -14.91 9.32
C LYS A 392 -21.17 -14.41 10.48
N GLY A 393 -21.10 -15.11 11.59
CA GLY A 393 -21.85 -14.84 12.80
C GLY A 393 -21.09 -13.98 13.81
N THR A 394 -21.68 -13.84 14.99
CA THR A 394 -21.05 -13.18 16.14
C THR A 394 -21.24 -14.01 17.40
N ILE A 395 -20.25 -14.03 18.28
CA ILE A 395 -20.31 -14.63 19.61
C ILE A 395 -19.99 -13.57 20.64
N GLN A 396 -20.79 -13.51 21.71
CA GLN A 396 -20.65 -12.58 22.82
C GLN A 396 -20.79 -13.30 24.15
N VAL A 397 -20.20 -12.72 25.18
CA VAL A 397 -20.33 -13.21 26.56
C VAL A 397 -20.83 -12.08 27.44
N LYS A 398 -21.81 -12.39 28.29
CA LYS A 398 -22.47 -11.48 29.23
C LYS A 398 -22.54 -12.10 30.62
N ASP A 399 -22.80 -11.29 31.62
CA ASP A 399 -23.05 -11.77 32.98
C ASP A 399 -24.49 -12.27 33.11
N ASN A 400 -24.65 -13.42 33.70
CA ASN A 400 -25.94 -13.92 34.16
C ASN A 400 -26.29 -13.37 35.57
N LYS A 401 -27.55 -13.15 35.84
CA LYS A 401 -28.01 -12.67 37.15
C LYS A 401 -28.77 -13.76 37.87
N PRO A 402 -28.55 -13.95 39.22
CA PRO A 402 -27.68 -13.13 40.09
C PRO A 402 -26.17 -13.46 39.96
N LYS A 403 -25.80 -14.60 39.37
CA LYS A 403 -24.42 -15.08 39.20
C LYS A 403 -24.35 -15.99 37.96
N GLY A 404 -23.23 -16.00 37.20
CA GLY A 404 -23.03 -16.92 36.10
C GLY A 404 -22.66 -16.21 34.80
N THR A 405 -22.72 -16.97 33.69
CA THR A 405 -22.31 -16.52 32.36
C THR A 405 -23.44 -16.77 31.33
N ILE A 406 -23.55 -15.89 30.37
CA ILE A 406 -24.39 -16.07 29.19
C ILE A 406 -23.52 -16.00 27.96
N PHE A 407 -23.44 -17.10 27.20
CA PHE A 407 -22.87 -17.08 25.86
C PHE A 407 -23.98 -16.89 24.83
N GLU A 408 -23.93 -15.82 24.05
CA GLU A 408 -24.85 -15.56 22.96
C GLU A 408 -24.14 -15.68 21.61
N VAL A 409 -24.70 -16.52 20.76
CA VAL A 409 -24.20 -16.72 19.38
C VAL A 409 -25.31 -16.37 18.40
N LYS A 410 -24.95 -15.61 17.38
CA LYS A 410 -25.81 -15.29 16.26
C LYS A 410 -25.16 -15.79 14.98
N LEU A 411 -25.78 -16.75 14.29
CA LEU A 411 -25.32 -17.30 13.03
C LEU A 411 -26.22 -16.82 11.89
N SER A 412 -25.62 -16.39 10.80
CA SER A 412 -26.37 -16.07 9.58
C SER A 412 -26.66 -17.38 8.83
N ILE A 413 -27.92 -17.75 8.70
CA ILE A 413 -28.36 -18.97 8.02
C ILE A 413 -29.22 -18.66 6.82
N LYS A 414 -29.24 -19.58 5.85
CA LYS A 414 -30.19 -19.54 4.74
C LYS A 414 -31.42 -20.36 5.17
N THR A 415 -32.58 -19.73 5.24
CA THR A 415 -33.85 -20.45 5.33
C THR A 415 -34.31 -20.78 3.92
N GLU A 416 -34.60 -22.04 3.59
CA GLU A 416 -35.26 -22.35 2.32
C GLU A 416 -36.61 -21.64 2.24
N SER A 417 -36.75 -20.80 1.22
CA SER A 417 -38.08 -20.47 0.71
C SER A 417 -38.56 -21.71 -0.05
N ARG A 418 -39.54 -22.43 0.48
CA ARG A 418 -40.28 -23.49 -0.19
C ARG A 418 -40.46 -23.08 -1.65
N LYS A 419 -39.69 -23.65 -2.60
CA LYS A 419 -40.04 -23.60 -4.01
C LYS A 419 -41.43 -24.26 -4.12
N LYS A 420 -42.46 -23.45 -4.31
CA LYS A 420 -43.75 -23.92 -4.76
C LYS A 420 -43.52 -24.68 -6.06
N ASN A 421 -43.47 -26.01 -5.98
CA ASN A 421 -43.67 -26.87 -7.15
C ASN A 421 -45.04 -26.49 -7.75
N ARG A 422 -45.02 -25.71 -8.79
CA ARG A 422 -46.10 -25.64 -9.75
C ARG A 422 -45.91 -26.83 -10.68
N SER A 423 -46.61 -27.91 -10.41
CA SER A 423 -46.99 -28.93 -11.40
C SER A 423 -47.86 -28.29 -12.48
#